data_408160996250a7d69cd128401c0505f6
#
_entry.id   408160996250a7d69cd128401c0505f6
#
_cell.length_a   1.000
_cell.length_b   1.000
_cell.length_c   1.000
_cell.angle_alpha   90.00
_cell.angle_beta   90.00
_cell.angle_gamma   90.00
#
_symmetry.space_group_name_H-M   'P 1'
#
loop_
_entity.id
_entity.type
_entity.pdbx_description
1 polymer ?
#
loop_
_entity_poly.entity_id
_entity_poly.type
_entity_poly.pdbx_seq_one_letter_code
_entity_poly.pdbx_strand_id
1 'polypeptide(L)'
;DRFNVGKVEYLNSLTRWRENNPTKTLQTPVGVNSEGELFNLDLHENYHGPHGLVAGMTGSGKSEFIITYILSMAVNYHPDEVSFILIDYKGGGLAGAFENADRCIKLPHLAGTITNLDGASIKRSLISIQSELRRRQSIFNDALRITNEGTMDIYKYQQLYRDKVVTEPLPHLFIISDEFAELKTQQPDFMDQLISAARIGRSLGIHLILATQKPSGVVDDQIWSNSKFRVCLKVQERADSQDMIKCPDAAELTQTGRFYLQVGYNELFALGQSAWCGADYIPTDVIEKTVDTSIQVIDNIGRVVMNVMPSQKKKIGKASTKQIVSVVKYLSDLAKEENVYARPLWLEPIPERIYIDSLESKY
;
A
#
# COMPACT_ATOMS: atom_id res chain seq x y z
N ASP A 1 -7.49 7.04 14.46
CA ASP A 1 -8.01 7.65 13.25
C ASP A 1 -6.98 8.61 12.65
N ARG A 2 -6.32 8.23 11.54
CA ARG A 2 -5.20 8.98 10.91
C ARG A 2 -5.69 10.14 10.05
N PHE A 3 -6.92 10.07 9.60
CA PHE A 3 -7.53 11.13 8.81
C PHE A 3 -8.37 12.07 9.69
N ASN A 4 -8.39 11.82 10.99
CA ASN A 4 -9.15 12.57 11.99
C ASN A 4 -10.65 12.70 11.66
N VAL A 5 -11.21 11.60 11.13
CA VAL A 5 -12.62 11.49 10.79
C VAL A 5 -13.30 10.43 11.65
N GLY A 6 -14.47 10.70 12.17
CA GLY A 6 -15.20 9.76 13.04
C GLY A 6 -16.00 8.70 12.30
N LYS A 7 -16.28 8.92 11.02
CA LYS A 7 -17.00 8.00 10.13
C LYS A 7 -16.28 7.86 8.82
N VAL A 8 -16.40 6.67 8.19
CA VAL A 8 -15.76 6.38 6.91
C VAL A 8 -16.25 7.31 5.79
N GLU A 9 -17.49 7.73 5.82
CA GLU A 9 -18.08 8.66 4.85
C GLU A 9 -17.39 10.05 4.90
N TYR A 10 -16.84 10.42 6.05
CA TYR A 10 -16.12 11.69 6.23
C TYR A 10 -14.66 11.64 5.72
N LEU A 11 -14.20 10.49 5.21
CA LEU A 11 -12.92 10.41 4.48
C LEU A 11 -12.91 11.33 3.26
N ASN A 12 -14.07 11.52 2.63
CA ASN A 12 -14.25 12.41 1.49
C ASN A 12 -13.21 12.15 0.37
N SER A 13 -13.05 10.87 0.02
CA SER A 13 -12.01 10.44 -0.92
C SER A 13 -12.16 11.09 -2.30
N LEU A 14 -13.38 11.36 -2.76
CA LEU A 14 -13.59 12.04 -4.04
C LEU A 14 -12.93 13.43 -4.08
N THR A 15 -13.01 14.21 -3.00
CA THR A 15 -12.33 15.49 -2.89
C THR A 15 -10.81 15.30 -2.83
N ARG A 16 -10.34 14.35 -2.03
CA ARG A 16 -8.89 14.02 -1.93
C ARG A 16 -8.31 13.63 -3.27
N TRP A 17 -9.00 12.82 -4.05
CA TRP A 17 -8.60 12.41 -5.39
C TRP A 17 -8.46 13.58 -6.36
N ARG A 18 -9.27 14.63 -6.21
CA ARG A 18 -9.20 15.84 -7.03
C ARG A 18 -8.08 16.78 -6.60
N GLU A 19 -7.88 16.93 -5.30
CA GLU A 19 -6.93 17.89 -4.72
C GLU A 19 -5.48 17.37 -4.72
N ASN A 20 -5.28 16.08 -4.42
CA ASN A 20 -3.95 15.50 -4.42
C ASN A 20 -3.43 15.32 -5.85
N ASN A 21 -2.19 15.72 -6.06
CA ASN A 21 -1.57 15.71 -7.39
C ASN A 21 -0.32 14.84 -7.41
N PRO A 22 -0.38 13.61 -7.98
CA PRO A 22 0.74 12.69 -8.04
C PRO A 22 1.89 13.17 -8.93
N THR A 23 1.68 14.19 -9.77
CA THR A 23 2.78 14.79 -10.53
C THR A 23 3.73 15.60 -9.66
N LYS A 24 3.31 15.98 -8.46
CA LYS A 24 4.08 16.76 -7.50
C LYS A 24 4.54 15.94 -6.30
N THR A 25 3.70 15.04 -5.82
CA THR A 25 3.93 14.24 -4.61
C THR A 25 3.06 12.99 -4.62
N LEU A 26 3.61 11.89 -4.13
CA LEU A 26 2.88 10.64 -3.83
C LEU A 26 2.81 10.42 -2.31
N GLN A 27 2.79 11.52 -1.58
CA GLN A 27 2.78 11.53 -0.12
C GLN A 27 1.49 10.93 0.44
N THR A 28 1.65 10.02 1.40
CA THR A 28 0.53 9.46 2.14
C THR A 28 0.91 9.17 3.59
N PRO A 29 0.00 9.39 4.57
CA PRO A 29 0.28 9.09 5.96
C PRO A 29 0.28 7.58 6.22
N VAL A 30 1.34 7.07 6.83
CA VAL A 30 1.47 5.66 7.22
C VAL A 30 1.46 5.45 8.73
N GLY A 31 1.62 6.52 9.49
CA GLY A 31 1.72 6.44 10.93
C GLY A 31 1.94 7.77 11.61
N VAL A 32 2.66 7.75 12.73
CA VAL A 32 3.12 8.95 13.45
C VAL A 32 4.61 8.85 13.75
N ASN A 33 5.24 10.01 13.91
CA ASN A 33 6.60 10.15 14.44
C ASN A 33 6.61 10.11 15.98
N SER A 34 7.79 10.31 16.59
CA SER A 34 7.97 10.36 18.04
C SER A 34 7.23 11.52 18.72
N GLU A 35 6.91 12.56 17.99
CA GLU A 35 6.22 13.76 18.46
C GLU A 35 4.70 13.65 18.32
N GLY A 36 4.20 12.56 17.71
CA GLY A 36 2.79 12.33 17.47
C GLY A 36 2.26 12.97 16.19
N GLU A 37 3.13 13.57 15.38
CA GLU A 37 2.78 14.12 14.09
C GLU A 37 2.65 13.03 13.02
N LEU A 38 1.93 13.34 11.93
CA LEU A 38 1.77 12.39 10.83
C LEU A 38 3.12 12.02 10.21
N PHE A 39 3.38 10.73 10.14
CA PHE A 39 4.52 10.18 9.40
C PHE A 39 4.09 9.85 7.98
N ASN A 40 4.63 10.59 7.02
CA ASN A 40 4.29 10.43 5.62
C ASN A 40 5.39 9.66 4.86
N LEU A 41 4.96 8.78 3.96
CA LEU A 41 5.80 8.14 2.97
C LEU A 41 5.45 8.72 1.60
N ASP A 42 6.47 9.17 0.87
CA ASP A 42 6.30 9.78 -0.45
C ASP A 42 7.14 9.03 -1.49
N LEU A 43 6.52 8.19 -2.29
CA LEU A 43 7.22 7.38 -3.29
C LEU A 43 7.38 8.08 -4.65
N HIS A 44 7.17 9.39 -4.71
CA HIS A 44 7.61 10.19 -5.83
C HIS A 44 9.15 10.11 -5.96
N GLU A 45 9.68 10.06 -7.19
CA GLU A 45 11.11 9.85 -7.42
C GLU A 45 12.01 10.95 -6.85
N ASN A 46 11.48 12.17 -6.73
CA ASN A 46 12.20 13.29 -6.13
C ASN A 46 12.30 13.23 -4.60
N TYR A 47 11.55 12.33 -3.97
CA TYR A 47 11.52 12.16 -2.52
C TYR A 47 12.03 10.77 -2.11
N HIS A 48 11.17 9.86 -1.65
CA HIS A 48 11.57 8.56 -1.13
C HIS A 48 11.61 7.45 -2.20
N GLY A 49 10.94 7.67 -3.33
CA GLY A 49 10.79 6.68 -4.39
C GLY A 49 11.95 6.61 -5.40
N PRO A 50 11.77 5.83 -6.47
CA PRO A 50 10.53 5.15 -6.82
C PRO A 50 10.36 3.74 -6.23
N HIS A 51 11.46 3.04 -5.84
CA HIS A 51 11.47 1.66 -5.39
C HIS A 51 12.04 1.52 -3.99
N GLY A 52 11.66 0.46 -3.30
CA GLY A 52 12.22 0.20 -1.98
C GLY A 52 11.90 -1.16 -1.38
N LEU A 53 12.42 -1.31 -0.16
CA LEU A 53 12.38 -2.54 0.63
C LEU A 53 11.64 -2.32 1.94
N VAL A 54 10.92 -3.36 2.37
CA VAL A 54 10.30 -3.42 3.69
C VAL A 54 10.75 -4.70 4.39
N ALA A 55 11.44 -4.59 5.51
CA ALA A 55 11.87 -5.75 6.29
C ALA A 55 11.16 -5.80 7.65
N GLY A 56 10.91 -7.01 8.12
CA GLY A 56 10.33 -7.22 9.45
C GLY A 56 10.00 -8.68 9.70
N MET A 57 10.39 -9.18 10.86
CA MET A 57 10.10 -10.56 11.27
C MET A 57 8.58 -10.80 11.46
N THR A 58 8.17 -12.05 11.56
CA THR A 58 6.78 -12.41 11.89
C THR A 58 6.35 -11.73 13.18
N GLY A 59 5.17 -11.10 13.17
CA GLY A 59 4.62 -10.35 14.32
C GLY A 59 5.18 -8.93 14.47
N SER A 60 6.10 -8.47 13.62
CA SER A 60 6.62 -7.09 13.66
C SER A 60 5.60 -6.05 13.17
N GLY A 61 4.55 -6.46 12.46
CA GLY A 61 3.58 -5.57 11.82
C GLY A 61 3.89 -5.25 10.35
N LYS A 62 4.82 -5.99 9.69
CA LYS A 62 5.24 -5.76 8.30
C LYS A 62 4.05 -5.77 7.32
N SER A 63 3.24 -6.81 7.31
CA SER A 63 2.07 -6.90 6.41
C SER A 63 1.03 -5.83 6.72
N GLU A 64 0.81 -5.52 8.00
CA GLU A 64 -0.08 -4.42 8.42
C GLU A 64 0.42 -3.05 7.96
N PHE A 65 1.74 -2.82 7.97
CA PHE A 65 2.34 -1.60 7.42
C PHE A 65 2.05 -1.46 5.92
N ILE A 66 2.24 -2.55 5.15
CA ILE A 66 1.99 -2.57 3.70
C ILE A 66 0.50 -2.33 3.42
N ILE A 67 -0.39 -3.00 4.15
CA ILE A 67 -1.85 -2.83 4.02
C ILE A 67 -2.24 -1.38 4.34
N THR A 68 -1.68 -0.81 5.40
CA THR A 68 -1.91 0.59 5.77
C THR A 68 -1.46 1.55 4.67
N TYR A 69 -0.29 1.31 4.08
CA TYR A 69 0.24 2.11 2.98
C TYR A 69 -0.69 2.08 1.76
N ILE A 70 -1.09 0.88 1.31
CA ILE A 70 -1.99 0.70 0.16
C ILE A 70 -3.32 1.41 0.40
N LEU A 71 -3.91 1.19 1.58
CA LEU A 71 -5.20 1.80 1.93
C LEU A 71 -5.12 3.32 1.99
N SER A 72 -4.03 3.85 2.56
CA SER A 72 -3.80 5.29 2.64
C SER A 72 -3.61 5.92 1.25
N MET A 73 -2.87 5.27 0.36
CA MET A 73 -2.75 5.70 -1.04
C MET A 73 -4.10 5.70 -1.75
N ALA A 74 -4.88 4.64 -1.60
CA ALA A 74 -6.18 4.51 -2.25
C ALA A 74 -7.22 5.55 -1.76
N VAL A 75 -7.15 5.94 -0.48
CA VAL A 75 -8.00 7.03 0.06
C VAL A 75 -7.61 8.39 -0.54
N ASN A 76 -6.32 8.61 -0.80
CA ASN A 76 -5.81 9.92 -1.18
C ASN A 76 -5.71 10.15 -2.69
N TYR A 77 -5.54 9.11 -3.51
CA TYR A 77 -5.29 9.23 -4.95
C TYR A 77 -6.32 8.47 -5.78
N HIS A 78 -6.62 9.02 -6.96
CA HIS A 78 -7.60 8.47 -7.89
C HIS A 78 -7.10 7.15 -8.53
N PRO A 79 -7.99 6.17 -8.82
CA PRO A 79 -7.61 4.93 -9.51
C PRO A 79 -6.97 5.14 -10.90
N ASP A 80 -7.29 6.23 -11.59
CA ASP A 80 -6.65 6.62 -12.85
C ASP A 80 -5.21 7.13 -12.69
N GLU A 81 -4.80 7.43 -11.46
CA GLU A 81 -3.50 8.02 -11.14
C GLU A 81 -2.60 7.08 -10.34
N VAL A 82 -3.20 6.16 -9.57
CA VAL A 82 -2.49 5.18 -8.75
C VAL A 82 -3.19 3.83 -8.83
N SER A 83 -2.43 2.78 -9.11
CA SER A 83 -2.94 1.40 -9.14
C SER A 83 -1.93 0.41 -8.56
N PHE A 84 -2.40 -0.78 -8.19
CA PHE A 84 -1.60 -1.78 -7.50
C PHE A 84 -1.67 -3.15 -8.19
N ILE A 85 -0.52 -3.84 -8.20
CA ILE A 85 -0.41 -5.29 -8.38
C ILE A 85 0.11 -5.85 -7.06
N LEU A 86 -0.60 -6.82 -6.50
CA LEU A 86 -0.20 -7.48 -5.26
C LEU A 86 0.27 -8.90 -5.56
N ILE A 87 1.50 -9.21 -5.13
CA ILE A 87 2.10 -10.54 -5.22
C ILE A 87 2.12 -11.11 -3.81
N ASP A 88 1.21 -12.05 -3.55
CA ASP A 88 1.00 -12.64 -2.24
C ASP A 88 1.41 -14.12 -2.26
N TYR A 89 2.63 -14.38 -1.82
CA TYR A 89 3.19 -15.72 -1.81
C TYR A 89 2.56 -16.66 -0.77
N LYS A 90 2.12 -16.11 0.36
CA LYS A 90 1.64 -16.92 1.51
C LYS A 90 0.17 -17.29 1.48
N GLY A 91 -0.51 -17.06 0.37
CA GLY A 91 -1.87 -17.57 0.18
C GLY A 91 -2.99 -16.66 0.63
N GLY A 92 -2.89 -15.35 0.35
CA GLY A 92 -4.07 -14.48 0.30
C GLY A 92 -4.25 -13.51 1.46
N GLY A 93 -3.29 -13.37 2.36
CA GLY A 93 -3.41 -12.43 3.48
C GLY A 93 -3.38 -10.96 3.02
N LEU A 94 -2.47 -10.61 2.14
CA LEU A 94 -2.37 -9.27 1.57
C LEU A 94 -3.48 -9.03 0.54
N ALA A 95 -3.64 -9.92 -0.43
CA ALA A 95 -4.65 -9.80 -1.48
C ALA A 95 -6.07 -9.86 -0.90
N GLY A 96 -6.34 -10.78 0.03
CA GLY A 96 -7.64 -10.95 0.68
C GLY A 96 -8.09 -9.76 1.54
N ALA A 97 -7.18 -8.90 1.94
CA ALA A 97 -7.50 -7.65 2.63
C ALA A 97 -8.24 -6.65 1.71
N PHE A 98 -7.96 -6.69 0.41
CA PHE A 98 -8.46 -5.72 -0.58
C PHE A 98 -9.46 -6.28 -1.57
N GLU A 99 -9.55 -7.58 -1.71
CA GLU A 99 -10.47 -8.26 -2.59
C GLU A 99 -11.13 -9.44 -1.86
N ASN A 100 -12.46 -9.44 -1.79
CA ASN A 100 -13.23 -10.51 -1.17
C ASN A 100 -14.49 -10.78 -1.99
N ALA A 101 -14.51 -11.92 -2.68
CA ALA A 101 -15.62 -12.33 -3.54
C ALA A 101 -16.91 -12.57 -2.75
N ASP A 102 -16.83 -13.17 -1.55
CA ASP A 102 -18.00 -13.47 -0.72
C ASP A 102 -18.73 -12.20 -0.24
N ARG A 103 -17.98 -11.11 -0.11
CA ARG A 103 -18.50 -9.80 0.31
C ARG A 103 -18.76 -8.86 -0.88
N CYS A 104 -18.48 -9.29 -2.10
CA CYS A 104 -18.58 -8.47 -3.30
C CYS A 104 -17.86 -7.11 -3.18
N ILE A 105 -16.71 -7.10 -2.51
CA ILE A 105 -15.87 -5.92 -2.36
C ILE A 105 -14.52 -6.10 -3.06
N LYS A 106 -14.10 -5.06 -3.76
CA LYS A 106 -12.79 -4.98 -4.38
C LYS A 106 -12.29 -3.56 -4.34
N LEU A 107 -11.04 -3.37 -3.93
CA LEU A 107 -10.41 -2.05 -3.99
C LEU A 107 -10.33 -1.59 -5.45
N PRO A 108 -10.87 -0.42 -5.83
CA PRO A 108 -10.92 0.02 -7.23
C PRO A 108 -9.54 0.27 -7.85
N HIS A 109 -8.50 0.41 -7.04
CA HIS A 109 -7.12 0.62 -7.46
C HIS A 109 -6.38 -0.69 -7.84
N LEU A 110 -6.98 -1.86 -7.65
CA LEU A 110 -6.33 -3.13 -7.99
C LEU A 110 -6.32 -3.38 -9.50
N ALA A 111 -5.13 -3.41 -10.08
CA ALA A 111 -4.89 -3.80 -11.46
C ALA A 111 -4.67 -5.32 -11.62
N GLY A 112 -4.33 -6.01 -10.54
CA GLY A 112 -4.19 -7.46 -10.50
C GLY A 112 -3.65 -7.98 -9.18
N THR A 113 -3.89 -9.27 -8.94
CA THR A 113 -3.33 -10.02 -7.81
C THR A 113 -2.70 -11.31 -8.32
N ILE A 114 -1.55 -11.68 -7.76
CA ILE A 114 -0.83 -12.93 -8.05
C ILE A 114 -0.78 -13.71 -6.74
N THR A 115 -1.70 -14.65 -6.59
CA THR A 115 -1.81 -15.52 -5.40
C THR A 115 -1.49 -16.97 -5.71
N ASN A 116 -1.53 -17.34 -6.99
CA ASN A 116 -1.12 -18.65 -7.47
C ASN A 116 0.24 -18.53 -8.16
N LEU A 117 1.22 -19.24 -7.63
CA LEU A 117 2.61 -19.21 -8.07
C LEU A 117 3.00 -20.46 -8.88
N ASP A 118 2.02 -21.13 -9.51
CA ASP A 118 2.35 -22.12 -10.52
C ASP A 118 3.08 -21.48 -11.70
N GLY A 119 3.96 -22.23 -12.35
CA GLY A 119 4.83 -21.69 -13.38
C GLY A 119 4.10 -21.09 -14.57
N ALA A 120 2.87 -21.54 -14.88
CA ALA A 120 2.06 -21.01 -15.97
C ALA A 120 1.46 -19.64 -15.61
N SER A 121 0.90 -19.50 -14.41
CA SER A 121 0.34 -18.24 -13.90
C SER A 121 1.40 -17.16 -13.75
N ILE A 122 2.56 -17.51 -13.22
CA ILE A 122 3.72 -16.59 -13.09
C ILE A 122 4.20 -16.11 -14.46
N LYS A 123 4.39 -17.03 -15.40
CA LYS A 123 4.82 -16.67 -16.77
C LYS A 123 3.83 -15.74 -17.45
N ARG A 124 2.53 -16.00 -17.29
CA ARG A 124 1.46 -15.14 -17.84
C ARG A 124 1.50 -13.74 -17.19
N SER A 125 1.64 -13.67 -15.89
CA SER A 125 1.73 -12.39 -15.17
C SER A 125 2.94 -11.56 -15.61
N LEU A 126 4.09 -12.19 -15.80
CA LEU A 126 5.30 -11.53 -16.29
C LEU A 126 5.12 -10.99 -17.71
N ILE A 127 4.54 -11.79 -18.62
CA ILE A 127 4.22 -11.35 -20.00
C ILE A 127 3.28 -10.14 -19.95
N SER A 128 2.30 -10.15 -19.05
CA SER A 128 1.35 -9.04 -18.90
C SER A 128 2.03 -7.77 -18.40
N ILE A 129 2.95 -7.86 -17.41
CA ILE A 129 3.75 -6.73 -16.94
C ILE A 129 4.63 -6.17 -18.07
N GLN A 130 5.31 -7.03 -18.81
CA GLN A 130 6.13 -6.60 -19.95
C GLN A 130 5.29 -5.97 -21.08
N SER A 131 4.09 -6.49 -21.33
CA SER A 131 3.14 -5.92 -22.27
C SER A 131 2.67 -4.54 -21.84
N GLU A 132 2.42 -4.35 -20.55
CA GLU A 132 2.05 -3.05 -19.99
C GLU A 132 3.18 -2.03 -20.15
N LEU A 133 4.43 -2.41 -19.94
CA LEU A 133 5.57 -1.52 -20.20
C LEU A 133 5.63 -1.05 -21.65
N ARG A 134 5.41 -1.97 -22.60
CA ARG A 134 5.37 -1.63 -24.05
C ARG A 134 4.18 -0.72 -24.37
N ARG A 135 3.02 -0.98 -23.78
CA ARG A 135 1.85 -0.12 -23.93
C ARG A 135 2.14 1.30 -23.43
N ARG A 136 2.71 1.44 -22.25
CA ARG A 136 3.09 2.75 -21.68
C ARG A 136 4.07 3.49 -22.57
N GLN A 137 5.08 2.80 -23.11
CA GLN A 137 6.03 3.41 -24.04
C GLN A 137 5.36 3.89 -25.34
N SER A 138 4.40 3.12 -25.86
CA SER A 138 3.62 3.54 -27.04
C SER A 138 2.80 4.79 -26.74
N ILE A 139 2.10 4.82 -25.60
CA ILE A 139 1.32 5.98 -25.17
C ILE A 139 2.20 7.23 -25.01
N PHE A 140 3.41 7.09 -24.46
CA PHE A 140 4.35 8.20 -24.34
C PHE A 140 4.82 8.70 -25.71
N ASN A 141 5.09 7.79 -26.66
CA ASN A 141 5.46 8.16 -28.02
C ASN A 141 4.33 8.94 -28.72
N ASP A 142 3.07 8.54 -28.51
CA ASP A 142 1.92 9.26 -29.05
C ASP A 142 1.75 10.63 -28.38
N ALA A 143 1.93 10.72 -27.07
CA ALA A 143 1.89 11.99 -26.35
C ALA A 143 3.01 12.95 -26.82
N LEU A 144 4.23 12.46 -27.07
CA LEU A 144 5.33 13.24 -27.64
C LEU A 144 4.97 13.84 -29.00
N ARG A 145 4.27 13.09 -29.86
CA ARG A 145 3.82 13.59 -31.17
C ARG A 145 2.77 14.69 -31.04
N ILE A 146 1.86 14.57 -30.06
CA ILE A 146 0.81 15.55 -29.79
C ILE A 146 1.39 16.84 -29.22
N THR A 147 2.33 16.75 -28.29
CA THR A 147 2.88 17.91 -27.55
C THR A 147 4.10 18.53 -28.21
N ASN A 148 4.74 17.80 -29.14
CA ASN A 148 6.02 18.18 -29.76
C ASN A 148 7.13 18.40 -28.71
N GLU A 149 7.08 17.68 -27.58
CA GLU A 149 8.12 17.69 -26.54
C GLU A 149 9.27 16.75 -26.87
N GLY A 150 10.45 16.99 -26.28
CA GLY A 150 11.63 16.14 -26.50
C GLY A 150 11.64 14.88 -25.65
N THR A 151 10.98 14.87 -24.48
CA THR A 151 10.98 13.77 -23.52
C THR A 151 9.64 13.65 -22.81
N MET A 152 9.25 12.42 -22.49
CA MET A 152 8.05 12.11 -21.71
C MET A 152 8.40 11.19 -20.53
N ASP A 153 7.79 11.46 -19.39
CA ASP A 153 7.77 10.60 -18.23
C ASP A 153 6.35 10.56 -17.65
N ILE A 154 6.14 9.71 -16.63
CA ILE A 154 4.83 9.54 -16.03
C ILE A 154 4.27 10.83 -15.44
N TYR A 155 5.11 11.67 -14.84
CA TYR A 155 4.68 12.91 -14.19
C TYR A 155 4.20 13.94 -15.21
N LYS A 156 4.94 14.12 -16.31
CA LYS A 156 4.52 14.96 -17.44
C LYS A 156 3.24 14.43 -18.07
N TYR A 157 3.17 13.11 -18.30
CA TYR A 157 2.00 12.51 -18.91
C TYR A 157 0.75 12.70 -18.05
N GLN A 158 0.83 12.46 -16.73
CA GLN A 158 -0.30 12.68 -15.82
C GLN A 158 -0.69 14.16 -15.73
N GLN A 159 0.26 15.09 -15.86
CA GLN A 159 -0.09 16.50 -15.96
C GLN A 159 -0.89 16.78 -17.23
N LEU A 160 -0.48 16.25 -18.39
CA LEU A 160 -1.24 16.36 -19.64
C LEU A 160 -2.63 15.75 -19.54
N TYR A 161 -2.77 14.64 -18.82
CA TYR A 161 -4.07 14.02 -18.53
C TYR A 161 -4.97 14.93 -17.68
N ARG A 162 -4.43 15.53 -16.61
CA ARG A 162 -5.15 16.50 -15.77
C ARG A 162 -5.55 17.75 -16.54
N ASP A 163 -4.70 18.21 -17.43
CA ASP A 163 -4.94 19.36 -18.33
C ASP A 163 -5.85 19.02 -19.51
N LYS A 164 -6.32 17.75 -19.61
CA LYS A 164 -7.19 17.23 -20.67
C LYS A 164 -6.58 17.33 -22.08
N VAL A 165 -5.27 17.35 -22.18
CA VAL A 165 -4.53 17.28 -23.45
C VAL A 165 -4.52 15.85 -24.00
N VAL A 166 -4.43 14.87 -23.09
CA VAL A 166 -4.58 13.45 -23.39
C VAL A 166 -5.78 12.89 -22.62
N THR A 167 -6.38 11.83 -23.15
CA THR A 167 -7.66 11.29 -22.62
C THR A 167 -7.51 9.93 -21.97
N GLU A 168 -6.42 9.19 -22.27
CA GLU A 168 -6.18 7.87 -21.70
C GLU A 168 -5.51 8.01 -20.33
N PRO A 169 -6.11 7.49 -19.24
CA PRO A 169 -5.48 7.51 -17.94
C PRO A 169 -4.28 6.55 -17.88
N LEU A 170 -3.21 6.96 -17.23
CA LEU A 170 -2.03 6.14 -17.01
C LEU A 170 -1.57 6.26 -15.57
N PRO A 171 -2.00 5.34 -14.69
CA PRO A 171 -1.67 5.40 -13.28
C PRO A 171 -0.21 5.04 -13.00
N HIS A 172 0.36 5.60 -11.93
CA HIS A 172 1.50 4.98 -11.26
C HIS A 172 1.12 3.55 -10.87
N LEU A 173 1.93 2.58 -11.25
CA LEU A 173 1.69 1.17 -10.98
C LEU A 173 2.64 0.68 -9.89
N PHE A 174 2.10 0.39 -8.72
CA PHE A 174 2.83 -0.15 -7.58
C PHE A 174 2.76 -1.67 -7.59
N ILE A 175 3.89 -2.32 -7.77
CA ILE A 175 4.02 -3.77 -7.70
C ILE A 175 4.58 -4.09 -6.31
N ILE A 176 3.80 -4.77 -5.49
CA ILE A 176 4.10 -5.03 -4.08
C ILE A 176 4.15 -6.53 -3.84
N SER A 177 5.30 -7.03 -3.35
CA SER A 177 5.47 -8.43 -2.95
C SER A 177 5.66 -8.53 -1.43
N ASP A 178 4.80 -9.29 -0.75
CA ASP A 178 4.82 -9.43 0.72
C ASP A 178 5.99 -10.32 1.23
N GLU A 179 6.42 -11.32 0.47
CA GLU A 179 7.57 -12.16 0.83
C GLU A 179 8.36 -12.55 -0.43
N PHE A 180 9.21 -11.65 -0.88
CA PHE A 180 9.95 -11.88 -2.10
C PHE A 180 11.11 -12.90 -1.97
N ALA A 181 11.57 -13.19 -0.75
CA ALA A 181 12.63 -14.14 -0.52
C ALA A 181 12.26 -15.55 -1.01
N GLU A 182 11.04 -15.98 -0.69
CA GLU A 182 10.51 -17.26 -1.15
C GLU A 182 10.27 -17.26 -2.66
N LEU A 183 9.73 -16.16 -3.18
CA LEU A 183 9.52 -15.99 -4.61
C LEU A 183 10.84 -16.05 -5.38
N LYS A 184 11.89 -15.38 -4.89
CA LYS A 184 13.24 -15.42 -5.46
C LYS A 184 13.82 -16.82 -5.47
N THR A 185 13.62 -17.59 -4.40
CA THR A 185 14.12 -18.96 -4.28
C THR A 185 13.42 -19.91 -5.24
N GLN A 186 12.10 -19.80 -5.38
CA GLN A 186 11.31 -20.72 -6.21
C GLN A 186 11.20 -20.30 -7.66
N GLN A 187 11.28 -19.00 -7.94
CA GLN A 187 11.10 -18.41 -9.26
C GLN A 187 12.18 -17.32 -9.52
N PRO A 188 13.48 -17.68 -9.53
CA PRO A 188 14.54 -16.68 -9.67
C PRO A 188 14.45 -15.89 -10.97
N ASP A 189 14.14 -16.54 -12.09
CA ASP A 189 13.99 -15.88 -13.39
C ASP A 189 12.85 -14.83 -13.39
N PHE A 190 11.76 -15.12 -12.67
CA PHE A 190 10.66 -14.17 -12.53
C PHE A 190 11.11 -12.93 -11.74
N MET A 191 11.85 -13.13 -10.64
CA MET A 191 12.34 -12.01 -9.82
C MET A 191 13.33 -11.14 -10.59
N ASP A 192 14.28 -11.73 -11.31
CA ASP A 192 15.26 -10.99 -12.11
C ASP A 192 14.58 -10.15 -13.20
N GLN A 193 13.57 -10.72 -13.86
CA GLN A 193 12.81 -10.01 -14.88
C GLN A 193 11.91 -8.94 -14.28
N LEU A 194 11.33 -9.16 -13.09
CA LEU A 194 10.53 -8.17 -12.38
C LEU A 194 11.38 -6.97 -11.97
N ILE A 195 12.56 -7.19 -11.41
CA ILE A 195 13.51 -6.14 -11.03
C ILE A 195 13.98 -5.37 -12.26
N SER A 196 14.28 -6.06 -13.35
CA SER A 196 14.65 -5.43 -14.62
C SER A 196 13.50 -4.58 -15.19
N ALA A 197 12.27 -5.09 -15.14
CA ALA A 197 11.07 -4.36 -15.55
C ALA A 197 10.85 -3.09 -14.72
N ALA A 198 11.04 -3.16 -13.41
CA ALA A 198 10.92 -2.00 -12.53
C ALA A 198 11.98 -0.93 -12.84
N ARG A 199 13.22 -1.34 -13.06
CA ARG A 199 14.31 -0.44 -13.43
C ARG A 199 14.04 0.30 -14.74
N ILE A 200 13.61 -0.41 -15.78
CA ILE A 200 13.26 0.16 -17.08
C ILE A 200 11.99 1.00 -16.94
N GLY A 201 11.03 0.54 -16.15
CA GLY A 201 9.72 1.16 -15.95
C GLY A 201 9.72 2.39 -15.04
N ARG A 202 10.87 2.81 -14.47
CA ARG A 202 10.94 3.96 -13.57
C ARG A 202 10.29 5.20 -14.19
N SER A 203 10.72 5.62 -15.37
CA SER A 203 10.14 6.75 -16.09
C SER A 203 8.71 6.53 -16.56
N LEU A 204 8.31 5.25 -16.70
CA LEU A 204 6.97 4.82 -17.07
C LEU A 204 5.99 4.73 -15.88
N GLY A 205 6.42 5.10 -14.69
CA GLY A 205 5.59 5.10 -13.49
C GLY A 205 5.45 3.75 -12.81
N ILE A 206 6.42 2.86 -12.95
CA ILE A 206 6.46 1.58 -12.22
C ILE A 206 7.20 1.78 -10.90
N HIS A 207 6.58 1.33 -9.81
CA HIS A 207 7.15 1.32 -8.47
C HIS A 207 7.20 -0.12 -7.96
N LEU A 208 8.35 -0.56 -7.47
CA LEU A 208 8.52 -1.89 -6.91
C LEU A 208 8.77 -1.79 -5.40
N ILE A 209 7.93 -2.45 -4.62
CA ILE A 209 8.07 -2.58 -3.16
C ILE A 209 8.23 -4.05 -2.84
N LEU A 210 9.42 -4.42 -2.38
CA LEU A 210 9.75 -5.80 -2.00
C LEU A 210 9.79 -5.92 -0.49
N ALA A 211 9.00 -6.83 0.06
CA ALA A 211 8.99 -7.08 1.48
C ALA A 211 9.54 -8.48 1.81
N THR A 212 10.23 -8.61 2.94
CA THR A 212 10.79 -9.87 3.42
C THR A 212 10.91 -9.91 4.94
N GLN A 213 10.88 -11.11 5.50
CA GLN A 213 11.13 -11.33 6.92
C GLN A 213 12.63 -11.31 7.24
N LYS A 214 13.46 -11.78 6.32
CA LYS A 214 14.91 -11.86 6.49
C LYS A 214 15.63 -11.29 5.27
N PRO A 215 16.14 -10.06 5.35
CA PRO A 215 16.83 -9.41 4.24
C PRO A 215 18.22 -9.96 3.97
N SER A 216 18.96 -10.36 5.02
CA SER A 216 20.33 -10.84 4.89
C SER A 216 20.42 -12.11 4.03
N GLY A 217 21.31 -12.09 3.04
CA GLY A 217 21.55 -13.20 2.13
C GLY A 217 20.49 -13.38 1.03
N VAL A 218 19.44 -12.57 1.02
CA VAL A 218 18.37 -12.61 0.01
C VAL A 218 18.43 -11.40 -0.90
N VAL A 219 18.68 -10.23 -0.33
CA VAL A 219 18.81 -8.98 -1.07
C VAL A 219 20.20 -8.89 -1.66
N ASP A 220 20.29 -8.96 -2.99
CA ASP A 220 21.54 -8.80 -3.73
C ASP A 220 21.82 -7.34 -4.09
N ASP A 221 23.02 -7.09 -4.63
CA ASP A 221 23.47 -5.74 -5.00
C ASP A 221 22.53 -5.05 -6.01
N GLN A 222 21.90 -5.83 -6.88
CA GLN A 222 20.95 -5.28 -7.86
C GLN A 222 19.68 -4.77 -7.18
N ILE A 223 19.16 -5.49 -6.19
CA ILE A 223 18.02 -5.06 -5.39
C ILE A 223 18.40 -3.86 -4.53
N TRP A 224 19.57 -3.91 -3.85
CA TRP A 224 20.06 -2.81 -3.03
C TRP A 224 20.21 -1.51 -3.81
N SER A 225 20.83 -1.57 -4.99
CA SER A 225 21.09 -0.39 -5.82
C SER A 225 19.83 0.26 -6.39
N ASN A 226 18.76 -0.50 -6.56
CA ASN A 226 17.46 0.00 -7.04
C ASN A 226 16.51 0.46 -5.92
N SER A 227 16.84 0.16 -4.66
CA SER A 227 15.96 0.43 -3.51
C SER A 227 16.38 1.71 -2.80
N LYS A 228 15.73 2.83 -3.13
CA LYS A 228 16.03 4.13 -2.52
C LYS A 228 15.51 4.22 -1.09
N PHE A 229 14.27 3.79 -0.83
CA PHE A 229 13.75 3.76 0.53
C PHE A 229 13.85 2.36 1.14
N ARG A 230 14.04 2.33 2.45
CA ARG A 230 14.13 1.12 3.25
C ARG A 230 13.36 1.31 4.54
N VAL A 231 12.29 0.56 4.70
CA VAL A 231 11.51 0.49 5.94
C VAL A 231 11.91 -0.76 6.69
N CYS A 232 12.39 -0.61 7.90
CA CYS A 232 12.82 -1.71 8.76
C CYS A 232 12.01 -1.72 10.05
N LEU A 233 11.06 -2.65 10.15
CA LEU A 233 10.40 -2.98 11.39
C LEU A 233 11.31 -3.87 12.22
N LYS A 234 10.81 -4.44 13.33
CA LYS A 234 11.58 -5.37 14.12
C LYS A 234 12.08 -6.54 13.27
N VAL A 235 13.38 -6.76 13.28
CA VAL A 235 14.05 -7.93 12.70
C VAL A 235 14.65 -8.80 13.81
N GLN A 236 14.95 -10.04 13.50
CA GLN A 236 15.44 -10.99 14.52
C GLN A 236 16.93 -10.80 14.83
N GLU A 237 17.72 -10.53 13.82
CA GLU A 237 19.17 -10.45 13.93
C GLU A 237 19.67 -9.02 13.73
N ARG A 238 20.72 -8.63 14.47
CA ARG A 238 21.36 -7.32 14.29
C ARG A 238 21.96 -7.16 12.88
N ALA A 239 22.40 -8.27 12.27
CA ALA A 239 22.90 -8.27 10.90
C ALA A 239 21.82 -7.82 9.91
N ASP A 240 20.57 -8.31 10.05
CA ASP A 240 19.46 -7.89 9.20
C ASP A 240 19.20 -6.39 9.29
N SER A 241 19.24 -5.84 10.51
CA SER A 241 19.10 -4.40 10.74
C SER A 241 20.26 -3.63 10.11
N GLN A 242 21.51 -4.11 10.32
CA GLN A 242 22.71 -3.49 9.77
C GLN A 242 22.69 -3.46 8.24
N ASP A 243 22.21 -4.51 7.60
CA ASP A 243 22.07 -4.56 6.14
C ASP A 243 21.02 -3.56 5.65
N MET A 244 19.86 -3.51 6.33
CA MET A 244 18.73 -2.65 5.94
C MET A 244 19.00 -1.17 6.15
N ILE A 245 19.39 -0.78 7.35
CA ILE A 245 19.41 0.63 7.81
C ILE A 245 20.78 1.08 8.34
N LYS A 246 21.82 0.27 8.16
CA LYS A 246 23.21 0.57 8.55
C LYS A 246 23.44 0.79 10.06
N CYS A 247 22.47 0.39 10.90
CA CYS A 247 22.60 0.33 12.36
C CYS A 247 21.84 -0.90 12.90
N PRO A 248 22.15 -1.37 14.13
CA PRO A 248 21.51 -2.56 14.70
C PRO A 248 20.14 -2.31 15.33
N ASP A 249 19.65 -1.09 15.35
CA ASP A 249 18.57 -0.60 16.21
C ASP A 249 17.21 -1.25 15.93
N ALA A 250 16.96 -1.67 14.67
CA ALA A 250 15.69 -2.32 14.34
C ALA A 250 15.54 -3.71 15.01
N ALA A 251 16.64 -4.38 15.34
CA ALA A 251 16.58 -5.63 16.09
C ALA A 251 16.12 -5.44 17.55
N GLU A 252 16.27 -4.24 18.08
CA GLU A 252 15.93 -3.90 19.47
C GLU A 252 14.53 -3.30 19.62
N LEU A 253 13.81 -3.09 18.52
CA LEU A 253 12.42 -2.64 18.56
C LEU A 253 11.55 -3.64 19.33
N THR A 254 10.75 -3.14 20.26
CA THR A 254 9.87 -3.96 21.11
C THR A 254 8.39 -3.83 20.74
N GLN A 255 8.02 -2.72 20.12
CA GLN A 255 6.62 -2.39 19.80
C GLN A 255 6.28 -2.85 18.39
N THR A 256 5.18 -3.59 18.24
CA THR A 256 4.63 -3.97 16.93
C THR A 256 4.27 -2.72 16.11
N GLY A 257 4.65 -2.71 14.84
CA GLY A 257 4.43 -1.58 13.94
C GLY A 257 5.40 -0.42 14.12
N ARG A 258 6.36 -0.50 15.06
CA ARG A 258 7.47 0.46 15.13
C ARG A 258 8.45 0.19 14.01
N PHE A 259 8.92 1.24 13.34
CA PHE A 259 9.81 1.10 12.19
C PHE A 259 10.78 2.26 12.07
N TYR A 260 11.91 1.97 11.44
CA TYR A 260 12.82 2.97 10.91
C TYR A 260 12.62 3.12 9.40
N LEU A 261 12.65 4.36 8.91
CA LEU A 261 12.73 4.69 7.50
C LEU A 261 14.11 5.27 7.21
N GLN A 262 14.81 4.66 6.26
CA GLN A 262 16.03 5.21 5.66
C GLN A 262 15.79 5.47 4.18
N VAL A 263 16.20 6.66 3.72
CA VAL A 263 16.12 7.07 2.32
C VAL A 263 17.50 7.45 1.82
N GLY A 264 17.88 6.93 0.67
CA GLY A 264 19.19 7.19 0.06
C GLY A 264 20.35 6.79 0.96
N TYR A 265 21.51 7.38 0.73
CA TYR A 265 22.69 7.10 1.55
C TYR A 265 22.68 7.84 2.89
N ASN A 266 22.20 9.09 2.94
CA ASN A 266 22.05 9.91 4.15
C ASN A 266 21.00 11.01 3.96
N GLU A 267 19.98 10.78 3.12
CA GLU A 267 18.97 11.81 2.84
C GLU A 267 17.96 11.92 3.99
N LEU A 268 17.55 10.77 4.55
CA LEU A 268 16.59 10.71 5.65
C LEU A 268 16.83 9.46 6.49
N PHE A 269 16.79 9.63 7.80
CA PHE A 269 16.69 8.54 8.79
C PHE A 269 15.69 8.94 9.85
N ALA A 270 14.58 8.21 9.97
CA ALA A 270 13.49 8.58 10.85
C ALA A 270 12.84 7.36 11.51
N LEU A 271 12.40 7.55 12.76
CA LEU A 271 11.63 6.56 13.52
C LEU A 271 10.15 6.87 13.46
N GLY A 272 9.33 5.85 13.18
CA GLY A 272 7.88 5.99 13.12
C GLY A 272 7.13 4.86 13.80
N GLN A 273 5.87 5.09 14.09
CA GLN A 273 4.90 4.09 14.52
C GLN A 273 3.81 3.95 13.47
N SER A 274 3.69 2.76 12.87
CA SER A 274 2.67 2.48 11.86
C SER A 274 1.26 2.60 12.42
N ALA A 275 0.36 3.06 11.61
CA ALA A 275 -1.07 2.89 11.84
C ALA A 275 -1.46 1.41 11.69
N TRP A 276 -2.60 1.05 12.26
CA TRP A 276 -3.17 -0.29 12.18
C TRP A 276 -4.63 -0.22 11.74
N CYS A 277 -4.89 -0.65 10.51
CA CYS A 277 -6.25 -0.65 9.94
C CYS A 277 -7.07 -1.92 10.24
N GLY A 278 -6.46 -2.91 10.91
CA GLY A 278 -7.15 -4.10 11.42
C GLY A 278 -7.94 -3.86 12.71
N ALA A 279 -7.96 -2.63 13.25
CA ALA A 279 -8.76 -2.26 14.42
C ALA A 279 -10.26 -2.33 14.13
N ASP A 280 -11.05 -2.46 15.20
CA ASP A 280 -12.50 -2.45 15.11
C ASP A 280 -13.01 -1.08 14.61
N TYR A 281 -13.98 -1.11 13.70
CA TYR A 281 -14.63 0.10 13.21
C TYR A 281 -15.82 0.45 14.10
N ILE A 282 -15.76 1.62 14.74
CA ILE A 282 -16.82 2.17 15.60
C ILE A 282 -17.14 3.58 15.10
N PRO A 283 -18.27 3.78 14.39
CA PRO A 283 -18.70 5.11 13.95
C PRO A 283 -18.91 6.06 15.15
N THR A 284 -18.63 7.35 14.96
CA THR A 284 -18.72 8.37 16.05
C THR A 284 -20.10 8.57 16.62
N ASP A 285 -21.15 8.28 15.87
CA ASP A 285 -22.52 8.32 16.37
C ASP A 285 -22.86 7.16 17.32
N VAL A 286 -22.06 6.10 17.31
CA VAL A 286 -22.17 4.97 18.24
C VAL A 286 -21.27 5.15 19.49
N ILE A 287 -20.29 6.07 19.39
CA ILE A 287 -19.42 6.41 20.53
C ILE A 287 -20.19 7.41 21.40
N GLU A 288 -20.97 6.92 22.35
CA GLU A 288 -21.38 7.76 23.48
C GLU A 288 -20.09 8.25 24.18
N LYS A 289 -19.91 9.58 24.27
CA LYS A 289 -18.85 10.17 25.10
C LYS A 289 -19.04 9.63 26.52
N THR A 290 -18.26 8.63 26.89
CA THR A 290 -18.19 8.19 28.28
C THR A 290 -17.44 9.28 29.03
N VAL A 291 -18.19 10.13 29.71
CA VAL A 291 -17.59 11.00 30.72
C VAL A 291 -17.06 10.05 31.78
N ASP A 292 -15.76 10.11 32.03
CA ASP A 292 -15.18 9.38 33.15
C ASP A 292 -15.71 9.98 34.45
N THR A 293 -16.62 9.27 35.07
CA THR A 293 -17.20 9.65 36.37
C THR A 293 -16.51 8.97 37.54
N SER A 294 -15.33 8.35 37.29
CA SER A 294 -14.55 7.71 38.35
C SER A 294 -14.06 8.75 39.36
N ILE A 295 -14.24 8.45 40.64
CA ILE A 295 -13.69 9.25 41.72
C ILE A 295 -12.51 8.46 42.29
N GLN A 296 -11.33 9.07 42.20
CA GLN A 296 -10.08 8.49 42.68
C GLN A 296 -9.50 9.34 43.82
N VAL A 297 -9.06 8.70 44.86
CA VAL A 297 -8.25 9.32 45.91
C VAL A 297 -6.80 9.19 45.50
N ILE A 298 -6.10 10.32 45.42
CA ILE A 298 -4.68 10.39 45.11
C ILE A 298 -3.90 10.84 46.33
N ASP A 299 -2.66 10.36 46.47
CA ASP A 299 -1.72 10.84 47.46
C ASP A 299 -1.11 12.20 47.05
N ASN A 300 -0.29 12.75 47.90
CA ASN A 300 0.39 14.06 47.72
C ASN A 300 1.42 14.07 46.58
N ILE A 301 1.70 12.92 45.95
CA ILE A 301 2.59 12.76 44.78
C ILE A 301 1.85 12.28 43.55
N GLY A 302 0.49 12.31 43.55
CA GLY A 302 -0.34 12.01 42.41
C GLY A 302 -0.59 10.52 42.14
N ARG A 303 -0.25 9.61 43.09
CA ARG A 303 -0.55 8.18 42.92
C ARG A 303 -1.97 7.88 43.36
N VAL A 304 -2.69 7.07 42.57
CA VAL A 304 -4.02 6.58 42.93
C VAL A 304 -3.90 5.62 44.12
N VAL A 305 -4.46 6.02 45.29
CA VAL A 305 -4.46 5.24 46.53
C VAL A 305 -5.75 4.37 46.60
N MET A 306 -6.87 4.90 46.15
CA MET A 306 -8.15 4.22 46.20
C MET A 306 -9.08 4.72 45.09
N ASN A 307 -9.84 3.79 44.48
CA ASN A 307 -10.96 4.11 43.60
C ASN A 307 -12.27 4.07 44.39
N VAL A 308 -12.88 5.22 44.63
CA VAL A 308 -14.14 5.32 45.38
C VAL A 308 -15.33 4.95 44.49
N MET A 309 -15.30 5.35 43.24
CA MET A 309 -16.24 4.92 42.22
C MET A 309 -15.46 4.45 40.98
N PRO A 310 -15.47 3.16 40.68
CA PRO A 310 -14.85 2.67 39.44
C PRO A 310 -15.65 3.19 38.24
N SER A 311 -14.94 3.60 37.19
CA SER A 311 -15.53 3.98 35.91
C SER A 311 -16.48 2.86 35.44
N GLN A 312 -17.74 3.20 35.23
CA GLN A 312 -18.69 2.27 34.58
C GLN A 312 -18.28 2.16 33.12
N LYS A 313 -17.53 1.13 32.78
CA LYS A 313 -17.29 0.78 31.36
C LYS A 313 -18.63 0.39 30.76
N LYS A 314 -19.34 1.34 30.12
CA LYS A 314 -20.46 1.00 29.26
C LYS A 314 -19.94 -0.01 28.22
N LYS A 315 -20.62 -1.13 28.06
CA LYS A 315 -20.35 -2.08 26.99
C LYS A 315 -20.57 -1.36 25.68
N ILE A 316 -19.47 -0.91 25.04
CA ILE A 316 -19.49 -0.48 23.65
C ILE A 316 -20.00 -1.70 22.88
N GLY A 317 -21.08 -1.54 22.11
CA GLY A 317 -21.62 -2.60 21.27
C GLY A 317 -20.47 -3.27 20.48
N LYS A 318 -20.51 -4.57 20.30
CA LYS A 318 -19.48 -5.26 19.50
C LYS A 318 -19.41 -4.58 18.14
N ALA A 319 -18.22 -4.11 17.77
CA ALA A 319 -17.96 -3.62 16.43
C ALA A 319 -18.35 -4.71 15.43
N SER A 320 -19.14 -4.36 14.44
CA SER A 320 -19.61 -5.33 13.44
C SER A 320 -18.57 -5.62 12.36
N THR A 321 -17.60 -4.72 12.17
CA THR A 321 -16.60 -4.79 11.10
C THR A 321 -15.23 -4.23 11.54
N LYS A 322 -14.20 -4.49 10.73
CA LYS A 322 -12.88 -3.87 10.89
C LYS A 322 -12.78 -2.59 10.06
N GLN A 323 -11.90 -1.66 10.46
CA GLN A 323 -11.69 -0.39 9.75
C GLN A 323 -11.33 -0.61 8.28
N ILE A 324 -10.41 -1.54 7.99
CA ILE A 324 -10.03 -1.87 6.62
C ILE A 324 -11.23 -2.29 5.77
N VAL A 325 -12.10 -3.16 6.30
CA VAL A 325 -13.28 -3.65 5.58
C VAL A 325 -14.24 -2.51 5.27
N SER A 326 -14.47 -1.62 6.24
CA SER A 326 -15.35 -0.46 6.08
C SER A 326 -14.80 0.54 5.06
N VAL A 327 -13.49 0.79 5.06
CA VAL A 327 -12.85 1.71 4.11
C VAL A 327 -12.82 1.13 2.71
N VAL A 328 -12.45 -0.16 2.54
CA VAL A 328 -12.45 -0.82 1.22
C VAL A 328 -13.86 -0.85 0.64
N LYS A 329 -14.89 -1.14 1.49
CA LYS A 329 -16.28 -1.10 1.06
C LYS A 329 -16.67 0.31 0.60
N TYR A 330 -16.37 1.34 1.38
CA TYR A 330 -16.63 2.73 1.03
C TYR A 330 -16.00 3.10 -0.32
N LEU A 331 -14.71 2.77 -0.54
CA LEU A 331 -14.03 3.04 -1.81
C LEU A 331 -14.62 2.23 -2.98
N SER A 332 -15.04 0.98 -2.72
CA SER A 332 -15.71 0.15 -3.73
C SER A 332 -17.07 0.72 -4.13
N ASP A 333 -17.85 1.21 -3.16
CA ASP A 333 -19.15 1.80 -3.42
C ASP A 333 -18.98 3.15 -4.18
N LEU A 334 -18.04 3.99 -3.75
CA LEU A 334 -17.70 5.24 -4.45
C LEU A 334 -17.28 4.99 -5.91
N ALA A 335 -16.46 3.96 -6.13
CA ALA A 335 -16.02 3.59 -7.48
C ALA A 335 -17.16 3.12 -8.38
N LYS A 336 -18.17 2.44 -7.83
CA LYS A 336 -19.38 2.04 -8.57
C LYS A 336 -20.20 3.27 -8.97
N GLU A 337 -20.35 4.24 -8.07
CA GLU A 337 -21.08 5.49 -8.34
C GLU A 337 -20.39 6.32 -9.43
N GLU A 338 -19.06 6.46 -9.35
CA GLU A 338 -18.27 7.24 -10.30
C GLU A 338 -17.87 6.45 -11.56
N ASN A 339 -18.10 5.14 -11.57
CA ASN A 339 -17.66 4.21 -12.64
C ASN A 339 -16.15 4.26 -12.91
N VAL A 340 -15.36 4.20 -11.86
CA VAL A 340 -13.90 4.39 -11.91
C VAL A 340 -13.17 3.18 -11.32
N TYR A 341 -12.39 2.49 -12.16
CA TYR A 341 -11.61 1.32 -11.78
C TYR A 341 -10.25 1.33 -12.45
N ALA A 342 -9.22 0.85 -11.75
CA ALA A 342 -7.93 0.56 -12.36
C ALA A 342 -8.10 -0.47 -13.49
N ARG A 343 -7.41 -0.25 -14.60
CA ARG A 343 -7.41 -1.18 -15.72
C ARG A 343 -6.78 -2.51 -15.30
N PRO A 344 -7.47 -3.66 -15.45
CA PRO A 344 -6.88 -4.96 -15.19
C PRO A 344 -5.70 -5.22 -16.15
N LEU A 345 -4.60 -5.75 -15.63
CA LEU A 345 -3.44 -6.10 -16.45
C LEU A 345 -3.60 -7.44 -17.16
N TRP A 346 -4.40 -8.33 -16.62
CA TRP A 346 -4.72 -9.63 -17.19
C TRP A 346 -6.19 -9.96 -16.98
N LEU A 347 -6.68 -10.81 -17.88
CA LEU A 347 -8.03 -11.34 -17.74
C LEU A 347 -8.03 -12.51 -16.74
N GLU A 348 -9.17 -12.74 -16.13
CA GLU A 348 -9.43 -13.95 -15.35
C GLU A 348 -9.07 -15.20 -16.14
N PRO A 349 -8.60 -16.28 -15.49
CA PRO A 349 -8.42 -17.56 -16.15
C PRO A 349 -9.73 -18.00 -16.81
N ILE A 350 -9.63 -18.57 -18.03
CA ILE A 350 -10.80 -19.16 -18.67
C ILE A 350 -11.30 -20.30 -17.75
N PRO A 351 -12.57 -20.28 -17.33
CA PRO A 351 -13.09 -21.33 -16.47
C PRO A 351 -13.05 -22.69 -17.21
N GLU A 352 -12.81 -23.77 -16.45
CA GLU A 352 -12.79 -25.14 -17.02
C GLU A 352 -14.07 -25.51 -17.76
N ARG A 353 -15.17 -24.88 -17.39
CA ARG A 353 -16.49 -25.07 -18.04
C ARG A 353 -17.10 -23.70 -18.34
N ILE A 354 -17.45 -23.48 -19.60
CA ILE A 354 -18.18 -22.30 -20.04
C ILE A 354 -19.59 -22.77 -20.42
N TYR A 355 -20.59 -22.25 -19.77
CA TYR A 355 -21.98 -22.51 -20.08
C TYR A 355 -22.44 -21.51 -21.16
N ILE A 356 -23.20 -22.00 -22.17
CA ILE A 356 -23.69 -21.17 -23.27
C ILE A 356 -24.51 -19.99 -22.77
N ASP A 357 -25.34 -20.21 -21.75
CA ASP A 357 -26.16 -19.15 -21.12
C ASP A 357 -25.31 -17.99 -20.55
N SER A 358 -24.04 -18.25 -20.18
CA SER A 358 -23.12 -17.21 -19.69
C SER A 358 -22.52 -16.36 -20.81
N LEU A 359 -22.65 -16.78 -22.08
CA LEU A 359 -22.15 -16.05 -23.24
C LEU A 359 -23.21 -15.06 -23.76
N GLU A 360 -24.49 -15.39 -23.64
CA GLU A 360 -25.59 -14.54 -24.12
C GLU A 360 -25.80 -13.26 -23.28
N SER A 361 -25.29 -13.20 -22.06
CA SER A 361 -25.45 -12.02 -21.19
C SER A 361 -24.35 -10.95 -21.36
N LYS A 362 -23.36 -11.17 -22.23
CA LYS A 362 -22.21 -10.28 -22.41
C LYS A 362 -22.08 -9.62 -23.79
N TYR A 363 -23.06 -9.85 -24.71
CA TYR A 363 -23.08 -9.25 -26.05
C TYR A 363 -24.43 -8.61 -26.35
#